data_5e610b4445945917daf1720282cdb8bc
#
_entry.id   5e610b4445945917daf1720282cdb8bc
#
_cell.length_a   1.000
_cell.length_b   1.000
_cell.length_c   1.000
_cell.angle_alpha   90.00
_cell.angle_beta   90.00
_cell.angle_gamma   90.00
#
_symmetry.space_group_name_H-M   'P 1'
#
loop_
_entity.id
_entity.type
_entity.pdbx_description
1 polymer ?
#
loop_
_entity_poly.entity_id
_entity_poly.type
_entity_poly.pdbx_seq_one_letter_code
_entity_poly.pdbx_strand_id
1 'polypeptide(L)'
;MKARWIRLGTIGQAQFDAAYAAIAAAQPRSAPPVLVWGEEAARYPFALIAPLKFAPGRVQRWLPWGLAAAIATYRQFDVPAYLDGELYLHGRDIAQSRAAALGECAVIASSFLMRFPGSCVATPSFELEHAFRLRLEAQHGWQFDHSWPSAPECAEGRGQSPISRLGAELP
;
A
#
# COMPACT_ATOMS: atom_id res chain seq x y z
N MET A 1 -6.32 14.82 11.21
CA MET A 1 -6.04 13.65 12.09
C MET A 1 -4.67 13.10 11.76
N LYS A 2 -3.88 12.68 12.77
CA LYS A 2 -2.56 12.07 12.53
C LYS A 2 -2.71 10.69 11.86
N ALA A 3 -1.76 10.37 10.98
CA ALA A 3 -1.62 9.10 10.30
C ALA A 3 -0.13 8.71 10.31
N ARG A 4 0.18 7.43 10.16
CA ARG A 4 1.56 6.92 10.13
C ARG A 4 1.99 6.70 8.69
N TRP A 5 3.25 6.94 8.41
CA TRP A 5 3.88 6.64 7.15
C TRP A 5 5.12 5.79 7.36
N ILE A 6 5.16 4.59 6.78
CA ILE A 6 6.22 3.60 6.95
C ILE A 6 6.83 3.31 5.58
N ARG A 7 8.15 3.53 5.45
CA ARG A 7 8.93 3.14 4.28
C ARG A 7 9.67 1.84 4.56
N LEU A 8 9.52 0.86 3.68
CA LEU A 8 10.21 -0.43 3.79
C LEU A 8 11.48 -0.51 2.94
N GLY A 9 11.75 0.52 2.11
CA GLY A 9 12.87 0.51 1.17
C GLY A 9 12.68 -0.52 0.05
N THR A 10 13.80 -1.05 -0.46
CA THR A 10 13.77 -2.08 -1.51
C THR A 10 13.29 -3.41 -0.94
N ILE A 11 12.19 -3.93 -1.50
CA ILE A 11 11.50 -5.10 -0.97
C ILE A 11 10.81 -5.87 -2.10
N GLY A 12 10.81 -7.20 -2.03
CA GLY A 12 10.05 -8.02 -2.98
C GLY A 12 8.56 -8.09 -2.62
N GLN A 13 7.70 -8.35 -3.62
CA GLN A 13 6.24 -8.33 -3.45
C GLN A 13 5.76 -9.21 -2.29
N ALA A 14 6.25 -10.45 -2.19
CA ALA A 14 5.84 -11.37 -1.12
C ALA A 14 6.22 -10.86 0.28
N GLN A 15 7.38 -10.21 0.40
CA GLN A 15 7.83 -9.61 1.66
C GLN A 15 7.02 -8.35 1.98
N PHE A 16 6.68 -7.56 0.97
CA PHE A 16 5.81 -6.40 1.12
C PHE A 16 4.42 -6.81 1.61
N ASP A 17 3.83 -7.85 0.98
CA ASP A 17 2.53 -8.38 1.36
C ASP A 17 2.52 -8.90 2.81
N ALA A 18 3.57 -9.61 3.22
CA ALA A 18 3.73 -10.06 4.61
C ALA A 18 3.89 -8.89 5.59
N ALA A 19 4.66 -7.87 5.21
CA ALA A 19 4.91 -6.71 6.08
C ALA A 19 3.62 -5.90 6.34
N TYR A 20 2.86 -5.54 5.29
CA TYR A 20 1.64 -4.77 5.52
C TYR A 20 0.56 -5.61 6.24
N ALA A 21 0.51 -6.92 6.01
CA ALA A 21 -0.41 -7.79 6.71
C ALA A 21 -0.09 -7.86 8.21
N ALA A 22 1.19 -7.97 8.58
CA ALA A 22 1.64 -7.93 9.97
C ALA A 22 1.32 -6.59 10.64
N ILE A 23 1.56 -5.48 9.92
CA ILE A 23 1.21 -4.14 10.41
C ILE A 23 -0.30 -4.04 10.64
N ALA A 24 -1.13 -4.52 9.71
CA ALA A 24 -2.58 -4.47 9.83
C ALA A 24 -3.09 -5.32 11.02
N ALA A 25 -2.55 -6.53 11.19
CA ALA A 25 -2.91 -7.43 12.28
C ALA A 25 -2.56 -6.86 13.67
N ALA A 26 -1.44 -6.14 13.76
CA ALA A 26 -1.00 -5.50 15.01
C ALA A 26 -1.76 -4.20 15.35
N GLN A 27 -2.59 -3.66 14.42
CA GLN A 27 -3.27 -2.38 14.63
C GLN A 27 -4.49 -2.51 15.55
N PRO A 28 -4.55 -1.78 16.67
CA PRO A 28 -5.77 -1.69 17.48
C PRO A 28 -6.83 -0.81 16.78
N ARG A 29 -8.11 -0.99 17.15
CA ARG A 29 -9.23 -0.18 16.62
C ARG A 29 -9.04 1.34 16.72
N SER A 30 -8.31 1.80 17.73
CA SER A 30 -8.06 3.21 18.00
C SER A 30 -6.85 3.75 17.24
N ALA A 31 -6.07 2.89 16.56
CA ALA A 31 -4.88 3.31 15.86
C ALA A 31 -5.15 4.34 14.76
N PRO A 32 -4.16 5.19 14.43
CA PRO A 32 -4.24 6.03 13.24
C PRO A 32 -4.11 5.20 11.96
N PRO A 33 -4.59 5.70 10.82
CA PRO A 33 -4.31 5.11 9.52
C PRO A 33 -2.80 5.01 9.26
N VAL A 34 -2.40 4.03 8.45
CA VAL A 34 -1.00 3.78 8.08
C VAL A 34 -0.88 3.71 6.57
N LEU A 35 0.06 4.45 5.99
CA LEU A 35 0.52 4.26 4.63
C LEU A 35 1.86 3.50 4.68
N VAL A 36 1.89 2.33 4.06
CA VAL A 36 3.12 1.53 3.87
C VAL A 36 3.58 1.72 2.43
N TRP A 37 4.87 2.00 2.26
CA TRP A 37 5.49 2.24 0.96
C TRP A 37 6.71 1.35 0.78
N GLY A 38 6.86 0.76 -0.41
CA GLY A 38 8.02 -0.05 -0.78
C GLY A 38 8.57 0.33 -2.15
N GLU A 39 9.74 -0.21 -2.47
CA GLU A 39 10.40 -0.05 -3.76
C GLU A 39 10.73 -1.43 -4.32
N GLU A 40 10.23 -1.75 -5.49
CA GLU A 40 10.50 -2.98 -6.23
C GLU A 40 11.14 -2.63 -7.58
N ALA A 41 11.68 -3.61 -8.30
CA ALA A 41 12.47 -3.39 -9.51
C ALA A 41 11.80 -2.55 -10.62
N ALA A 42 10.46 -2.61 -10.73
CA ALA A 42 9.70 -1.89 -11.77
C ALA A 42 8.52 -1.09 -11.21
N ARG A 43 8.26 -1.15 -9.91
CA ARG A 43 7.06 -0.63 -9.26
C ARG A 43 7.35 -0.08 -7.88
N TYR A 44 6.46 0.77 -7.40
CA TYR A 44 6.42 1.23 -6.03
C TYR A 44 5.15 0.70 -5.37
N PRO A 45 5.21 -0.47 -4.69
CA PRO A 45 4.06 -1.02 -4.00
C PRO A 45 3.70 -0.13 -2.80
N PHE A 46 2.39 0.00 -2.56
CA PHE A 46 1.87 0.69 -1.38
C PHE A 46 0.70 -0.08 -0.78
N ALA A 47 0.50 0.09 0.53
CA ALA A 47 -0.68 -0.37 1.22
C ALA A 47 -1.22 0.74 2.13
N LEU A 48 -2.51 1.04 1.97
CA LEU A 48 -3.25 1.92 2.86
C LEU A 48 -4.00 1.05 3.86
N ILE A 49 -3.65 1.16 5.14
CA ILE A 49 -4.24 0.43 6.25
C ILE A 49 -5.03 1.44 7.08
N ALA A 50 -6.33 1.28 7.13
CA ALA A 50 -7.20 2.17 7.88
C ALA A 50 -8.11 1.37 8.83
N PRO A 51 -8.20 1.72 10.11
CA PRO A 51 -9.21 1.15 10.98
C PRO A 51 -10.60 1.22 10.36
N LEU A 52 -11.41 0.16 10.51
CA LEU A 52 -12.72 0.03 9.85
C LEU A 52 -13.66 1.22 10.11
N LYS A 53 -13.49 1.94 11.22
CA LYS A 53 -14.27 3.15 11.51
C LYS A 53 -14.03 4.30 10.52
N PHE A 54 -12.92 4.30 9.78
CA PHE A 54 -12.58 5.32 8.78
C PHE A 54 -12.86 4.86 7.36
N ALA A 55 -13.04 3.56 7.15
CA ALA A 55 -13.35 3.00 5.84
C ALA A 55 -14.86 3.09 5.55
N PRO A 56 -15.26 3.14 4.26
CA PRO A 56 -16.67 3.01 3.89
C PRO A 56 -17.26 1.70 4.42
N GLY A 57 -18.52 1.70 4.88
CA GLY A 57 -19.17 0.55 5.50
C GLY A 57 -19.36 -0.66 4.57
N ARG A 58 -19.13 -0.52 3.25
CA ARG A 58 -19.24 -1.62 2.27
C ARG A 58 -17.88 -1.88 1.62
N VAL A 59 -17.42 -3.13 1.64
CA VAL A 59 -16.13 -3.57 1.09
C VAL A 59 -15.95 -3.18 -0.38
N GLN A 60 -17.03 -3.25 -1.18
CA GLN A 60 -17.01 -2.86 -2.60
C GLN A 60 -16.62 -1.38 -2.82
N ARG A 61 -16.73 -0.54 -1.80
CA ARG A 61 -16.34 0.87 -1.86
C ARG A 61 -14.90 1.11 -1.43
N TRP A 62 -14.20 0.12 -0.89
CA TRP A 62 -12.85 0.32 -0.36
C TRP A 62 -11.84 0.60 -1.47
N LEU A 63 -11.88 -0.16 -2.58
CA LEU A 63 -10.97 0.11 -3.71
C LEU A 63 -11.15 1.52 -4.27
N PRO A 64 -12.34 1.95 -4.69
CA PRO A 64 -12.54 3.33 -5.17
C PRO A 64 -12.12 4.38 -4.14
N TRP A 65 -12.42 4.14 -2.87
CA TRP A 65 -12.09 5.04 -1.77
C TRP A 65 -10.58 5.15 -1.55
N GLY A 66 -9.85 4.03 -1.49
CA GLY A 66 -8.41 4.03 -1.23
C GLY A 66 -7.56 4.40 -2.45
N LEU A 67 -8.06 4.12 -3.67
CA LEU A 67 -7.32 4.38 -4.90
C LEU A 67 -7.61 5.75 -5.55
N ALA A 68 -8.59 6.50 -5.05
CA ALA A 68 -8.89 7.83 -5.60
C ALA A 68 -7.68 8.77 -5.56
N ALA A 69 -6.91 8.73 -4.47
CA ALA A 69 -5.67 9.50 -4.34
C ALA A 69 -4.59 9.02 -5.32
N ALA A 70 -4.47 7.71 -5.57
CA ALA A 70 -3.53 7.15 -6.53
C ALA A 70 -3.86 7.59 -7.95
N ILE A 71 -5.15 7.55 -8.34
CA ILE A 71 -5.61 8.05 -9.64
C ILE A 71 -5.32 9.55 -9.79
N ALA A 72 -5.58 10.35 -8.76
CA ALA A 72 -5.29 11.78 -8.76
C ALA A 72 -3.79 12.05 -8.86
N THR A 73 -2.95 11.20 -8.26
CA THR A 73 -1.49 11.26 -8.38
C THR A 73 -1.05 10.95 -9.81
N TYR A 74 -1.53 9.86 -10.42
CA TYR A 74 -1.22 9.57 -11.83
C TYR A 74 -1.57 10.73 -12.74
N ARG A 75 -2.73 11.36 -12.55
CA ARG A 75 -3.18 12.52 -13.34
C ARG A 75 -2.30 13.75 -13.15
N GLN A 76 -1.70 13.93 -11.98
CA GLN A 76 -0.72 15.00 -11.75
C GLN A 76 0.56 14.84 -12.60
N PHE A 77 0.87 13.60 -12.99
CA PHE A 77 1.98 13.27 -13.88
C PHE A 77 1.51 13.03 -15.33
N ASP A 78 0.37 13.61 -15.72
CA ASP A 78 -0.22 13.51 -17.06
C ASP A 78 -0.56 12.07 -17.50
N VAL A 79 -0.75 11.16 -16.54
CA VAL A 79 -1.17 9.77 -16.79
C VAL A 79 -2.67 9.63 -16.54
N PRO A 80 -3.51 9.44 -17.59
CA PRO A 80 -4.97 9.38 -17.47
C PRO A 80 -5.45 8.04 -16.94
N ALA A 81 -5.01 7.68 -15.73
CA ALA A 81 -5.42 6.46 -15.05
C ALA A 81 -6.90 6.51 -14.61
N TYR A 82 -7.54 5.36 -14.61
CA TYR A 82 -8.91 5.17 -14.11
C TYR A 82 -9.06 3.81 -13.43
N LEU A 83 -10.14 3.63 -12.68
CA LEU A 83 -10.46 2.40 -11.98
C LEU A 83 -11.64 1.70 -12.67
N ASP A 84 -11.42 0.42 -13.00
CA ASP A 84 -12.46 -0.50 -13.44
C ASP A 84 -12.15 -1.91 -12.87
N GLY A 85 -12.45 -2.10 -11.58
CA GLY A 85 -11.98 -3.24 -10.80
C GLY A 85 -10.49 -3.17 -10.45
N GLU A 86 -9.64 -2.86 -11.41
CA GLU A 86 -8.21 -2.62 -11.30
C GLU A 86 -7.84 -1.20 -11.76
N LEU A 87 -6.58 -0.80 -11.57
CA LEU A 87 -6.07 0.45 -12.15
C LEU A 87 -5.70 0.25 -13.61
N TYR A 88 -6.35 1.01 -14.49
CA TYR A 88 -6.19 0.95 -15.93
C TYR A 88 -5.61 2.24 -16.51
N LEU A 89 -4.90 2.07 -17.61
CA LEU A 89 -4.48 3.13 -18.53
C LEU A 89 -4.65 2.62 -19.96
N HIS A 90 -5.44 3.34 -20.77
CA HIS A 90 -5.73 2.98 -22.17
C HIS A 90 -6.20 1.53 -22.35
N GLY A 91 -7.05 1.03 -21.44
CA GLY A 91 -7.60 -0.33 -21.50
C GLY A 91 -6.63 -1.43 -21.07
N ARG A 92 -5.46 -1.07 -20.53
CA ARG A 92 -4.50 -2.02 -19.95
C ARG A 92 -4.43 -1.84 -18.45
N ASP A 93 -4.42 -2.92 -17.70
CA ASP A 93 -4.15 -2.91 -16.28
C ASP A 93 -2.71 -2.45 -16.02
N ILE A 94 -2.55 -1.48 -15.14
CA ILE A 94 -1.24 -0.93 -14.75
C ILE A 94 -0.83 -1.33 -13.35
N ALA A 95 -1.76 -1.76 -12.52
CA ALA A 95 -1.49 -2.27 -11.19
C ALA A 95 -2.61 -3.19 -10.71
N GLN A 96 -2.24 -4.36 -10.22
CA GLN A 96 -3.15 -5.19 -9.45
C GLN A 96 -3.48 -4.51 -8.13
N SER A 97 -4.76 -4.40 -7.84
CA SER A 97 -5.25 -3.72 -6.66
C SER A 97 -6.12 -4.66 -5.83
N ARG A 98 -5.91 -4.65 -4.52
CA ARG A 98 -6.61 -5.55 -3.59
C ARG A 98 -7.20 -4.75 -2.46
N ALA A 99 -8.39 -5.15 -2.02
CA ALA A 99 -8.99 -4.66 -0.79
C ALA A 99 -9.44 -5.84 0.05
N ALA A 100 -9.05 -5.85 1.31
CA ALA A 100 -9.38 -6.90 2.26
C ALA A 100 -9.57 -6.34 3.67
N ALA A 101 -10.36 -7.04 4.48
CA ALA A 101 -10.36 -6.84 5.93
C ALA A 101 -9.26 -7.69 6.55
N LEU A 102 -8.36 -7.07 7.30
CA LEU A 102 -7.36 -7.75 8.10
C LEU A 102 -7.50 -7.26 9.55
N GLY A 103 -7.94 -8.16 10.44
CA GLY A 103 -8.29 -7.78 11.79
C GLY A 103 -9.35 -6.68 11.82
N GLU A 104 -9.04 -5.57 12.48
CA GLU A 104 -9.93 -4.42 12.64
C GLU A 104 -9.67 -3.31 11.58
N CYS A 105 -8.96 -3.66 10.49
CA CYS A 105 -8.57 -2.71 9.45
C CYS A 105 -9.11 -3.09 8.07
N ALA A 106 -9.46 -2.05 7.29
CA ALA A 106 -9.53 -2.12 5.85
C ALA A 106 -8.13 -1.92 5.29
N VAL A 107 -7.69 -2.82 4.43
CA VAL A 107 -6.40 -2.74 3.75
C VAL A 107 -6.65 -2.62 2.26
N ILE A 108 -6.05 -1.61 1.64
CA ILE A 108 -6.06 -1.41 0.19
C ILE A 108 -4.60 -1.42 -0.26
N ALA A 109 -4.22 -2.43 -1.04
CA ALA A 109 -2.88 -2.58 -1.57
C ALA A 109 -2.88 -2.44 -3.09
N SER A 110 -1.89 -1.75 -3.63
CA SER A 110 -1.66 -1.54 -5.05
C SER A 110 -0.22 -1.12 -5.31
N SER A 111 0.10 -0.66 -6.51
CA SER A 111 1.43 -0.14 -6.84
C SER A 111 1.38 0.98 -7.85
N PHE A 112 2.38 1.84 -7.84
CA PHE A 112 2.68 2.76 -8.93
C PHE A 112 3.68 2.14 -9.88
N LEU A 113 3.57 2.45 -11.18
CA LEU A 113 4.62 2.16 -12.15
C LEU A 113 5.82 3.07 -11.88
N MET A 114 7.02 2.52 -11.88
CA MET A 114 8.25 3.29 -11.82
C MET A 114 8.45 4.13 -13.09
N ARG A 115 8.06 3.58 -14.25
CA ARG A 115 8.08 4.28 -15.54
C ARG A 115 6.68 4.38 -16.08
N PHE A 116 6.26 5.59 -16.36
CA PHE A 116 4.96 5.81 -16.99
C PHE A 116 5.01 5.47 -18.47
N PRO A 117 3.90 5.00 -19.06
CA PRO A 117 3.81 4.76 -20.48
C PRO A 117 4.19 6.00 -21.29
N GLY A 118 5.08 5.82 -22.26
CA GLY A 118 5.62 6.92 -23.07
C GLY A 118 6.81 7.66 -22.46
N SER A 119 7.20 7.38 -21.21
CA SER A 119 8.39 7.97 -20.59
C SER A 119 9.60 7.04 -20.70
N CYS A 120 10.74 7.60 -21.11
CA CYS A 120 12.04 6.91 -21.09
C CYS A 120 12.70 6.96 -19.71
N VAL A 121 12.22 7.82 -18.82
CA VAL A 121 12.80 8.08 -17.50
C VAL A 121 11.93 7.53 -16.41
N ALA A 122 12.52 6.89 -15.40
CA ALA A 122 11.81 6.48 -14.20
C ALA A 122 11.45 7.72 -13.38
N THR A 123 10.21 7.74 -12.86
CA THR A 123 9.80 8.76 -11.89
C THR A 123 10.41 8.42 -10.53
N PRO A 124 11.12 9.34 -9.87
CA PRO A 124 11.71 9.08 -8.57
C PRO A 124 10.66 8.68 -7.53
N SER A 125 10.98 7.67 -6.72
CA SER A 125 10.09 7.15 -5.67
C SER A 125 9.59 8.26 -4.74
N PHE A 126 10.49 9.15 -4.31
CA PHE A 126 10.15 10.22 -3.38
C PHE A 126 9.16 11.25 -3.97
N GLU A 127 9.19 11.50 -5.27
CA GLU A 127 8.26 12.42 -5.94
C GLU A 127 6.85 11.83 -5.98
N LEU A 128 6.72 10.57 -6.40
CA LEU A 128 5.45 9.86 -6.43
C LEU A 128 4.86 9.69 -5.03
N GLU A 129 5.67 9.26 -4.09
CA GLU A 129 5.28 9.07 -2.71
C GLU A 129 4.81 10.38 -2.07
N HIS A 130 5.55 11.47 -2.28
CA HIS A 130 5.18 12.78 -1.78
C HIS A 130 3.85 13.27 -2.37
N ALA A 131 3.71 13.18 -3.70
CA ALA A 131 2.48 13.56 -4.39
C ALA A 131 1.28 12.72 -3.92
N PHE A 132 1.44 11.41 -3.79
CA PHE A 132 0.41 10.50 -3.32
C PHE A 132 -0.02 10.80 -1.88
N ARG A 133 0.94 11.02 -1.00
CA ARG A 133 0.68 11.38 0.39
C ARG A 133 -0.11 12.69 0.50
N LEU A 134 0.26 13.73 -0.23
CA LEU A 134 -0.49 14.98 -0.26
C LEU A 134 -1.93 14.80 -0.76
N ARG A 135 -2.16 13.89 -1.72
CA ARG A 135 -3.52 13.57 -2.19
C ARG A 135 -4.33 12.84 -1.14
N LEU A 136 -3.73 11.89 -0.42
CA LEU A 136 -4.38 11.22 0.71
C LEU A 136 -4.71 12.20 1.84
N GLU A 137 -3.78 13.13 2.16
CA GLU A 137 -3.98 14.18 3.16
C GLU A 137 -5.17 15.08 2.78
N ALA A 138 -5.20 15.54 1.54
CA ALA A 138 -6.28 16.39 1.03
C ALA A 138 -7.64 15.65 0.99
N GLN A 139 -7.65 14.38 0.62
CA GLN A 139 -8.87 13.59 0.47
C GLN A 139 -9.48 13.20 1.83
N HIS A 140 -8.65 12.89 2.82
CA HIS A 140 -9.10 12.29 4.08
C HIS A 140 -8.91 13.21 5.30
N GLY A 141 -8.25 14.35 5.15
CA GLY A 141 -7.89 15.22 6.27
C GLY A 141 -6.86 14.60 7.21
N TRP A 142 -6.06 13.66 6.71
CA TRP A 142 -4.98 13.02 7.45
C TRP A 142 -3.70 13.82 7.32
N GLN A 143 -2.80 13.68 8.29
CA GLN A 143 -1.45 14.24 8.29
C GLN A 143 -0.50 13.09 8.58
N PHE A 144 0.34 12.73 7.61
CA PHE A 144 1.24 11.61 7.71
C PHE A 144 2.57 12.02 8.36
N ASP A 145 2.85 11.39 9.50
CA ASP A 145 4.15 11.47 10.17
C ASP A 145 4.95 10.19 9.85
N HIS A 146 6.24 10.35 9.50
CA HIS A 146 7.12 9.20 9.29
C HIS A 146 7.26 8.39 10.58
N SER A 147 7.18 7.06 10.46
CA SER A 147 7.37 6.15 11.59
C SER A 147 8.05 4.85 11.15
N TRP A 148 8.70 4.20 12.08
CA TRP A 148 9.24 2.86 11.89
C TRP A 148 8.19 1.82 12.29
N PRO A 149 8.24 0.58 11.72
CA PRO A 149 7.44 -0.52 12.23
C PRO A 149 7.77 -0.78 13.71
N SER A 150 6.76 -1.00 14.52
CA SER A 150 6.93 -1.36 15.93
C SER A 150 7.40 -2.81 16.07
N ALA A 151 7.91 -3.19 17.26
CA ALA A 151 8.35 -4.55 17.51
C ALA A 151 7.29 -5.64 17.22
N PRO A 152 6.00 -5.49 17.60
CA PRO A 152 4.96 -6.43 17.22
C PRO A 152 4.76 -6.53 15.70
N GLU A 153 4.74 -5.40 15.00
CA GLU A 153 4.60 -5.34 13.53
C GLU A 153 5.75 -6.05 12.81
N CYS A 154 6.96 -6.08 13.39
CA CYS A 154 8.09 -6.84 12.88
C CYS A 154 8.05 -8.32 13.24
N ALA A 155 7.51 -8.69 14.41
CA ALA A 155 7.54 -10.06 14.93
C ALA A 155 6.63 -11.00 14.13
N GLU A 156 5.44 -10.56 13.75
CA GLU A 156 4.50 -11.37 12.98
C GLU A 156 5.01 -11.66 11.55
N GLY A 157 5.79 -10.75 10.96
CA GLY A 157 6.41 -10.97 9.64
C GLY A 157 7.51 -12.06 9.63
N ARG A 158 8.10 -12.40 10.78
CA ARG A 158 9.15 -13.44 10.88
C ARG A 158 8.59 -14.85 11.05
N GLY A 159 7.33 -15.00 11.47
CA GLY A 159 6.70 -16.29 11.73
C GLY A 159 6.21 -17.05 10.50
N GLN A 160 6.26 -16.45 9.31
CA GLN A 160 5.76 -17.07 8.06
C GLN A 160 6.85 -17.23 7.00
N SER A 161 8.10 -17.46 7.39
CA SER A 161 9.12 -17.87 6.43
C SER A 161 8.89 -19.34 6.06
N PRO A 162 8.57 -19.68 4.79
CA PRO A 162 8.34 -21.09 4.38
C PRO A 162 9.59 -21.95 4.44
N ILE A 163 10.74 -21.39 4.79
CA ILE A 163 12.03 -22.11 4.86
C ILE A 163 12.18 -22.96 6.14
N SER A 164 11.36 -22.72 7.18
CA SER A 164 11.47 -23.49 8.43
C SER A 164 10.78 -24.87 8.39
N ARG A 165 10.17 -25.28 7.30
CA ARG A 165 9.50 -26.60 7.18
C ARG A 165 10.27 -27.66 6.39
N LEU A 166 11.44 -27.36 5.87
CA LEU A 166 12.25 -28.30 5.08
C LEU A 166 13.47 -28.89 5.81
N GLY A 167 13.56 -28.72 7.14
CA GLY A 167 14.70 -29.18 7.94
C GLY A 167 14.44 -30.30 8.96
N ALA A 168 13.28 -30.96 8.91
CA ALA A 168 12.94 -31.97 9.90
C ALA A 168 12.32 -33.24 9.30
N GLU A 169 12.92 -33.81 8.28
CA GLU A 169 12.69 -35.22 7.90
C GLU A 169 13.83 -35.69 7.00
N LEU A 170 14.86 -36.24 7.60
CA LEU A 170 15.69 -37.29 7.03
C LEU A 170 16.08 -38.27 8.14
N PRO A 171 15.97 -39.59 7.88
CA PRO A 171 16.13 -40.67 8.83
C PRO A 171 17.56 -40.87 9.32
#